data_994fb1eed92a73d8ead7c17c970920ee
#
_entry.id   994fb1eed92a73d8ead7c17c970920ee
#
_cell.length_a   1.000
_cell.length_b   1.000
_cell.length_c   1.000
_cell.angle_alpha   90.00
_cell.angle_beta   90.00
_cell.angle_gamma   90.00
#
_symmetry.space_group_name_H-M   'P 1'
#
loop_
_entity.id
_entity.type
_entity.pdbx_description
1 polymer ?
#
loop_
_entity_poly.entity_id
_entity_poly.type
_entity_poly.pdbx_seq_one_letter_code
_entity_poly.pdbx_strand_id
1 'polypeptide(L)'
;MRKIEALLMAVFIVGCIMEEEPVKTFTARQVSENNVFSYGPVAVKVHPNLDYVNISGTVKKDKMGVVNDPTKREFHIFTHPGINKIVLIETHTRGHSNAFQVPQDELTKNMAVIQKGRKPIDGRTWEVYIRALPEFPAQIFGAVRQKGISIEQYRCGLEIGVGRLIDRYHRIYIRYIQGVNECQALPQNGSVLSDEQIRFIREFANQFDENITISDQSGGT
;
A
#
# COMPACT_ATOMS: atom_id res chain seq x y z
N MET A 1 -43.74 50.33 42.39
CA MET A 1 -43.02 50.33 41.15
C MET A 1 -41.74 49.50 41.37
N ARG A 2 -41.73 48.23 40.92
CA ARG A 2 -40.58 47.33 41.03
C ARG A 2 -39.83 47.33 39.69
N LYS A 3 -38.60 47.80 39.71
CA LYS A 3 -37.73 47.75 38.58
C LYS A 3 -37.20 46.30 38.46
N ILE A 4 -37.50 45.60 37.34
CA ILE A 4 -36.95 44.29 36.97
C ILE A 4 -35.65 44.61 36.22
N GLU A 5 -34.55 44.39 36.89
CA GLU A 5 -33.24 44.38 36.22
C GLU A 5 -33.12 43.05 35.43
N ALA A 6 -33.18 43.18 34.11
CA ALA A 6 -32.90 42.06 33.22
C ALA A 6 -31.39 41.84 33.17
N LEU A 7 -30.93 40.81 33.85
CA LEU A 7 -29.55 40.32 33.78
C LEU A 7 -29.35 39.63 32.44
N LEU A 8 -28.74 40.29 31.50
CA LEU A 8 -28.33 39.75 30.23
C LEU A 8 -27.12 38.83 30.49
N MET A 9 -27.37 37.54 30.62
CA MET A 9 -26.32 36.53 30.63
C MET A 9 -25.79 36.36 29.20
N ALA A 10 -24.70 37.04 28.88
CA ALA A 10 -23.94 36.78 27.66
C ALA A 10 -23.24 35.45 27.82
N VAL A 11 -23.81 34.40 27.27
CA VAL A 11 -23.16 33.10 27.12
C VAL A 11 -22.09 33.26 26.04
N PHE A 12 -20.86 33.50 26.46
CA PHE A 12 -19.70 33.33 25.56
C PHE A 12 -19.58 31.86 25.20
N ILE A 13 -20.15 31.50 24.09
CA ILE A 13 -19.81 30.25 23.42
C ILE A 13 -18.39 30.48 22.86
N VAL A 14 -17.39 30.17 23.69
CA VAL A 14 -16.04 29.96 23.19
C VAL A 14 -16.08 28.64 22.39
N GLY A 15 -16.48 28.77 21.14
CA GLY A 15 -16.29 27.69 20.18
C GLY A 15 -14.78 27.48 20.09
N CYS A 16 -14.28 26.40 20.69
CA CYS A 16 -12.98 25.90 20.35
C CYS A 16 -13.02 25.59 18.85
N ILE A 17 -12.61 26.56 18.04
CA ILE A 17 -12.21 26.30 16.67
C ILE A 17 -10.96 25.45 16.84
N MET A 18 -11.13 24.12 16.88
CA MET A 18 -10.02 23.23 16.67
C MET A 18 -9.54 23.52 15.25
N GLU A 19 -8.47 24.30 15.12
CA GLU A 19 -7.75 24.37 13.87
C GLU A 19 -7.33 22.93 13.55
N GLU A 20 -7.98 22.34 12.56
CA GLU A 20 -7.56 21.04 12.05
C GLU A 20 -6.14 21.22 11.52
N GLU A 21 -5.18 20.55 12.15
CA GLU A 21 -3.80 20.54 11.64
C GLU A 21 -3.83 20.12 10.17
N PRO A 22 -3.13 20.87 9.29
CA PRO A 22 -3.10 20.51 7.88
C PRO A 22 -2.56 19.09 7.72
N VAL A 23 -3.23 18.29 6.88
CA VAL A 23 -2.76 16.93 6.58
C VAL A 23 -1.33 17.01 6.06
N LYS A 24 -0.39 16.37 6.75
CA LYS A 24 0.99 16.28 6.29
C LYS A 24 0.99 15.64 4.91
N THR A 25 1.52 16.33 3.92
CA THR A 25 1.59 15.81 2.56
C THR A 25 2.87 14.99 2.43
N PHE A 26 2.76 13.68 2.32
CA PHE A 26 3.91 12.86 1.96
C PHE A 26 4.03 12.82 0.44
N THR A 27 5.20 13.17 -0.05
CA THR A 27 5.54 13.03 -1.46
C THR A 27 6.36 11.76 -1.62
N ALA A 28 5.91 10.88 -2.50
CA ALA A 28 6.71 9.74 -2.89
C ALA A 28 7.98 10.25 -3.58
N ARG A 29 9.14 9.85 -3.09
CA ARG A 29 10.43 10.19 -3.68
C ARG A 29 11.14 8.92 -4.09
N GLN A 30 11.51 8.85 -5.35
CA GLN A 30 12.45 7.85 -5.82
C GLN A 30 13.87 8.44 -5.74
N VAL A 31 14.77 7.70 -5.13
CA VAL A 31 16.20 7.98 -5.20
C VAL A 31 16.79 7.00 -6.20
N SER A 32 17.09 7.50 -7.42
CA SER A 32 17.46 6.67 -8.58
C SER A 32 18.75 5.85 -8.42
N GLU A 33 19.71 6.33 -7.65
CA GLU A 33 21.05 5.72 -7.60
C GLU A 33 21.11 4.38 -6.84
N ASN A 34 20.15 4.08 -5.96
CA ASN A 34 20.18 2.87 -5.12
C ASN A 34 18.85 2.09 -5.08
N ASN A 35 17.93 2.34 -6.02
CA ASN A 35 16.59 1.75 -6.00
C ASN A 35 15.86 1.91 -4.65
N VAL A 36 16.03 3.07 -4.00
CA VAL A 36 15.35 3.40 -2.76
C VAL A 36 14.14 4.28 -3.06
N PHE A 37 12.98 3.80 -2.68
CA PHE A 37 11.72 4.54 -2.69
C PHE A 37 11.40 5.02 -1.29
N SER A 38 10.97 6.26 -1.12
CA SER A 38 10.59 6.81 0.18
C SER A 38 9.19 7.40 0.15
N TYR A 39 8.42 7.17 1.22
CA TYR A 39 7.10 7.75 1.43
C TYR A 39 6.89 8.05 2.92
N GLY A 40 6.97 9.33 3.29
CA GLY A 40 6.99 9.74 4.68
C GLY A 40 8.17 9.09 5.44
N PRO A 41 7.91 8.42 6.57
CA PRO A 41 8.96 7.77 7.37
C PRO A 41 9.39 6.41 6.82
N VAL A 42 8.71 5.91 5.80
CA VAL A 42 8.97 4.58 5.23
C VAL A 42 9.94 4.70 4.06
N ALA A 43 11.00 3.90 4.08
CA ALA A 43 11.86 3.70 2.94
C ALA A 43 11.84 2.23 2.51
N VAL A 44 11.81 2.01 1.20
CA VAL A 44 11.79 0.69 0.58
C VAL A 44 12.98 0.61 -0.36
N LYS A 45 13.92 -0.26 -0.06
CA LYS A 45 15.03 -0.56 -0.96
C LYS A 45 14.68 -1.79 -1.77
N VAL A 46 14.71 -1.64 -3.09
CA VAL A 46 14.46 -2.73 -4.04
C VAL A 46 15.78 -3.19 -4.63
N HIS A 47 15.92 -4.50 -4.86
CA HIS A 47 17.14 -5.08 -5.40
C HIS A 47 17.54 -4.39 -6.71
N PRO A 48 18.86 -4.08 -6.92
CA PRO A 48 19.33 -3.30 -8.06
C PRO A 48 19.09 -3.95 -9.43
N ASN A 49 18.83 -5.26 -9.47
CA ASN A 49 18.48 -5.95 -10.72
C ASN A 49 17.06 -5.66 -11.22
N LEU A 50 16.27 -4.89 -10.47
CA LEU A 50 14.93 -4.50 -10.87
C LEU A 50 14.93 -3.01 -11.23
N ASP A 51 14.62 -2.71 -12.49
CA ASP A 51 14.54 -1.36 -12.99
C ASP A 51 13.23 -0.67 -12.58
N TYR A 52 13.33 0.60 -12.26
CA TYR A 52 12.16 1.39 -11.93
C TYR A 52 11.36 1.80 -13.17
N VAL A 53 10.07 1.52 -13.12
CA VAL A 53 9.09 1.93 -14.13
C VAL A 53 8.12 2.92 -13.49
N ASN A 54 8.26 4.20 -13.81
CA ASN A 54 7.36 5.23 -13.27
C ASN A 54 5.96 5.08 -13.84
N ILE A 55 4.95 5.07 -12.95
CA ILE A 55 3.55 5.09 -13.35
C ILE A 55 2.87 6.21 -12.60
N SER A 56 2.20 7.06 -13.37
CA SER A 56 1.41 8.16 -12.84
C SER A 56 0.24 7.64 -11.98
N GLY A 57 0.04 8.30 -10.85
CA GLY A 57 -1.06 8.01 -9.96
C GLY A 57 -2.42 8.45 -10.52
N THR A 58 -3.48 7.85 -10.02
CA THR A 58 -4.86 8.29 -10.25
C THR A 58 -5.34 9.10 -9.06
N VAL A 59 -5.85 10.29 -9.33
CA VAL A 59 -6.60 11.09 -8.35
C VAL A 59 -8.08 10.76 -8.54
N LYS A 60 -8.70 10.08 -7.60
CA LYS A 60 -10.16 9.95 -7.59
C LYS A 60 -10.73 11.16 -6.89
N LYS A 61 -11.48 11.97 -7.64
CA LYS A 61 -12.39 12.96 -7.04
C LYS A 61 -13.53 12.21 -6.36
N ASP A 62 -13.88 12.63 -5.15
CA ASP A 62 -15.01 12.04 -4.44
C ASP A 62 -16.30 12.25 -5.23
N LYS A 63 -17.19 11.23 -5.26
CA LYS A 63 -18.42 11.23 -6.04
C LYS A 63 -19.47 12.21 -5.52
N MET A 64 -19.31 12.79 -4.35
CA MET A 64 -20.30 13.65 -3.74
C MET A 64 -20.24 15.13 -4.16
N GLY A 65 -19.26 15.57 -4.94
CA GLY A 65 -19.26 16.93 -5.53
C GLY A 65 -19.15 18.09 -4.54
N VAL A 66 -19.15 17.86 -3.24
CA VAL A 66 -19.25 18.90 -2.21
C VAL A 66 -17.94 19.15 -1.49
N VAL A 67 -17.01 18.22 -1.48
CA VAL A 67 -15.71 18.38 -0.82
C VAL A 67 -14.60 18.04 -1.78
N ASN A 68 -13.75 19.01 -2.09
CA ASN A 68 -12.50 18.82 -2.84
C ASN A 68 -11.45 18.11 -1.97
N ASP A 69 -11.73 16.87 -1.65
CA ASP A 69 -10.83 16.07 -0.82
C ASP A 69 -10.38 14.83 -1.60
N PRO A 70 -9.40 15.01 -2.49
CA PRO A 70 -9.01 13.98 -3.42
C PRO A 70 -8.25 12.86 -2.70
N THR A 71 -8.71 11.62 -2.89
CA THR A 71 -7.86 10.47 -2.60
C THR A 71 -6.83 10.33 -3.71
N LYS A 72 -5.56 10.56 -3.38
CA LYS A 72 -4.44 10.33 -4.28
C LYS A 72 -3.94 8.91 -4.10
N ARG A 73 -3.78 8.21 -5.21
CA ARG A 73 -3.23 6.86 -5.25
C ARG A 73 -2.12 6.83 -6.28
N GLU A 74 -0.92 6.44 -5.86
CA GLU A 74 0.25 6.37 -6.73
C GLU A 74 0.78 4.94 -6.76
N PHE A 75 1.24 4.52 -7.94
CA PHE A 75 1.83 3.22 -8.18
C PHE A 75 3.24 3.37 -8.69
N HIS A 76 4.16 2.62 -8.10
CA HIS A 76 5.56 2.57 -8.48
C HIS A 76 5.93 1.13 -8.73
N ILE A 77 6.41 0.83 -9.93
CA ILE A 77 6.78 -0.52 -10.34
C ILE A 77 8.27 -0.62 -10.54
N PHE A 78 8.83 -1.73 -10.06
CA PHE A 78 10.18 -2.16 -10.36
C PHE A 78 10.10 -3.54 -11.01
N THR A 79 10.74 -3.71 -12.15
CA THR A 79 10.80 -4.97 -12.89
C THR A 79 11.97 -4.93 -13.85
N HIS A 80 12.29 -6.06 -14.47
CA HIS A 80 13.33 -6.15 -15.49
C HIS A 80 12.85 -7.02 -16.65
N PRO A 81 13.16 -6.66 -17.92
CA PRO A 81 12.90 -7.52 -19.06
C PRO A 81 13.52 -8.91 -18.86
N GLY A 82 12.71 -9.96 -19.07
CA GLY A 82 13.15 -11.34 -18.88
C GLY A 82 13.12 -11.87 -17.45
N ILE A 83 12.79 -11.04 -16.46
CA ILE A 83 12.58 -11.47 -15.08
C ILE A 83 11.08 -11.58 -14.81
N ASN A 84 10.66 -12.70 -14.22
CA ASN A 84 9.25 -12.93 -13.84
C ASN A 84 8.87 -12.28 -12.51
N LYS A 85 9.62 -11.27 -12.06
CA LYS A 85 9.48 -10.62 -10.76
C LYS A 85 9.08 -9.16 -10.92
N ILE A 86 8.10 -8.74 -10.14
CA ILE A 86 7.61 -7.36 -10.11
C ILE A 86 7.51 -6.92 -8.66
N VAL A 87 8.08 -5.76 -8.33
CA VAL A 87 7.79 -5.06 -7.09
C VAL A 87 6.86 -3.90 -7.41
N LEU A 88 5.70 -3.88 -6.76
CA LEU A 88 4.72 -2.81 -6.86
C LEU A 88 4.59 -2.11 -5.52
N ILE A 89 4.94 -0.84 -5.46
CA ILE A 89 4.71 0.00 -4.30
C ILE A 89 3.51 0.89 -4.59
N GLU A 90 2.52 0.83 -3.73
CA GLU A 90 1.30 1.60 -3.84
C GLU A 90 1.15 2.50 -2.61
N THR A 91 1.01 3.80 -2.84
CA THR A 91 0.78 4.79 -1.78
C THR A 91 -0.61 5.39 -1.92
N HIS A 92 -1.26 5.57 -0.78
CA HIS A 92 -2.56 6.22 -0.70
C HIS A 92 -2.47 7.42 0.24
N THR A 93 -2.91 8.56 -0.25
CA THR A 93 -3.15 9.76 0.56
C THR A 93 -4.64 10.08 0.51
N ARG A 94 -5.28 10.24 1.67
CA ARG A 94 -6.67 10.67 1.80
C ARG A 94 -6.72 12.03 2.47
N GLY A 95 -7.72 12.82 2.12
CA GLY A 95 -7.98 14.08 2.79
C GLY A 95 -8.77 13.92 4.10
N HIS A 96 -9.06 15.03 4.77
CA HIS A 96 -9.67 15.07 6.10
C HIS A 96 -11.03 14.38 6.17
N SER A 97 -11.90 14.59 5.19
CA SER A 97 -13.26 14.03 5.17
C SER A 97 -13.29 12.50 4.95
N ASN A 98 -12.20 11.92 4.44
CA ASN A 98 -12.08 10.53 4.06
C ASN A 98 -10.96 9.78 4.79
N ALA A 99 -10.59 10.24 6.00
CA ALA A 99 -9.57 9.57 6.80
C ALA A 99 -9.79 8.05 6.88
N PHE A 100 -8.71 7.28 6.89
CA PHE A 100 -8.82 5.84 7.06
C PHE A 100 -9.46 5.53 8.40
N GLN A 101 -10.61 4.87 8.37
CA GLN A 101 -11.20 4.31 9.56
C GLN A 101 -10.48 2.99 9.82
N VAL A 102 -9.77 2.94 10.91
CA VAL A 102 -9.00 1.77 11.28
C VAL A 102 -9.97 0.69 11.75
N PRO A 103 -10.16 -0.36 10.96
CA PRO A 103 -9.98 -1.69 11.47
C PRO A 103 -8.75 -2.31 10.83
N GLN A 104 -8.06 -3.05 11.63
CA GLN A 104 -6.75 -3.62 11.38
C GLN A 104 -6.70 -4.64 10.22
N ASP A 105 -7.84 -4.93 9.59
CA ASP A 105 -7.98 -5.97 8.56
C ASP A 105 -8.23 -5.43 7.15
N GLU A 106 -8.03 -4.13 6.91
CA GLU A 106 -8.40 -3.54 5.62
C GLU A 106 -7.53 -4.03 4.45
N LEU A 107 -6.27 -4.43 4.72
CA LEU A 107 -5.37 -4.92 3.69
C LEU A 107 -5.90 -6.20 3.02
N THR A 108 -6.46 -7.10 3.82
CA THR A 108 -6.94 -8.41 3.35
C THR A 108 -8.45 -8.53 3.33
N LYS A 109 -9.17 -7.46 3.68
CA LYS A 109 -10.63 -7.45 3.66
C LYS A 109 -11.12 -7.70 2.23
N ASN A 110 -11.94 -8.71 2.07
CA ASN A 110 -12.48 -9.16 0.78
C ASN A 110 -11.44 -9.76 -0.20
N MET A 111 -10.24 -10.10 0.27
CA MET A 111 -9.26 -10.80 -0.55
C MET A 111 -9.23 -12.28 -0.18
N ALA A 112 -9.33 -13.15 -1.18
CA ALA A 112 -8.98 -14.55 -1.00
C ALA A 112 -7.46 -14.66 -0.89
N VAL A 113 -6.97 -15.20 0.22
CA VAL A 113 -5.54 -15.33 0.51
C VAL A 113 -5.20 -16.76 0.89
N ILE A 114 -3.96 -17.17 0.62
CA ILE A 114 -3.40 -18.44 1.08
C ILE A 114 -3.03 -18.33 2.55
N GLN A 115 -2.36 -17.22 2.90
CA GLN A 115 -1.88 -16.97 4.24
C GLN A 115 -1.97 -15.48 4.56
N LYS A 116 -2.28 -15.15 5.81
CA LYS A 116 -2.20 -13.78 6.34
C LYS A 116 -1.58 -13.77 7.71
N GLY A 117 -0.96 -12.65 8.07
CA GLY A 117 -0.31 -12.48 9.37
C GLY A 117 0.16 -11.05 9.60
N ARG A 118 1.03 -10.91 10.58
CA ARG A 118 1.68 -9.64 10.93
C ARG A 118 3.17 -9.86 11.08
N LYS A 119 3.96 -8.90 10.61
CA LYS A 119 5.42 -8.90 10.72
C LYS A 119 5.86 -7.59 11.39
N PRO A 120 6.71 -7.62 12.43
CA PRO A 120 7.34 -6.42 12.95
C PRO A 120 8.44 -5.96 11.99
N ILE A 121 8.45 -4.67 11.64
CA ILE A 121 9.51 -4.01 10.86
C ILE A 121 9.82 -2.71 11.59
N ASP A 122 11.06 -2.55 12.04
CA ASP A 122 11.54 -1.40 12.82
C ASP A 122 10.60 -0.99 13.97
N GLY A 123 10.15 -1.99 14.74
CA GLY A 123 9.25 -1.82 15.87
C GLY A 123 7.80 -1.49 15.51
N ARG A 124 7.44 -1.47 14.24
CA ARG A 124 6.08 -1.24 13.75
C ARG A 124 5.45 -2.53 13.25
N THR A 125 4.15 -2.67 13.48
CA THR A 125 3.39 -3.84 13.00
C THR A 125 2.93 -3.60 11.57
N TRP A 126 3.35 -4.50 10.67
CA TRP A 126 2.93 -4.54 9.28
C TRP A 126 2.01 -5.73 9.06
N GLU A 127 0.93 -5.54 8.31
CA GLU A 127 0.11 -6.63 7.83
C GLU A 127 0.82 -7.31 6.65
N VAL A 128 0.76 -8.65 6.63
CA VAL A 128 1.38 -9.46 5.58
C VAL A 128 0.36 -10.46 5.07
N TYR A 129 0.34 -10.66 3.76
CA TYR A 129 -0.44 -11.73 3.14
C TYR A 129 0.29 -12.38 1.99
N ILE A 130 -0.08 -13.62 1.68
CA ILE A 130 0.33 -14.33 0.49
C ILE A 130 -0.93 -14.82 -0.23
N ARG A 131 -0.99 -14.62 -1.54
CA ARG A 131 -2.10 -15.08 -2.37
C ARG A 131 -1.65 -15.57 -3.73
N ALA A 132 -2.43 -16.49 -4.30
CA ALA A 132 -2.34 -16.80 -5.71
C ALA A 132 -3.08 -15.74 -6.53
N LEU A 133 -2.47 -15.33 -7.63
CA LEU A 133 -3.05 -14.48 -8.65
C LEU A 133 -3.43 -15.36 -9.83
N PRO A 134 -4.71 -15.68 -10.06
CA PRO A 134 -5.13 -16.41 -11.23
C PRO A 134 -4.90 -15.61 -12.52
N GLU A 135 -4.89 -14.29 -12.39
CA GLU A 135 -4.57 -13.34 -13.45
C GLU A 135 -3.76 -12.18 -12.89
N PHE A 136 -2.83 -11.66 -13.69
CA PHE A 136 -2.12 -10.44 -13.33
C PHE A 136 -3.06 -9.22 -13.40
N PRO A 137 -2.94 -8.26 -12.47
CA PRO A 137 -3.72 -7.03 -12.53
C PRO A 137 -3.47 -6.26 -13.83
N ALA A 138 -4.53 -5.94 -14.57
CA ALA A 138 -4.46 -5.25 -15.87
C ALA A 138 -3.67 -3.93 -15.83
N GLN A 139 -3.67 -3.26 -14.67
CA GLN A 139 -2.92 -2.02 -14.44
C GLN A 139 -1.40 -2.24 -14.54
N ILE A 140 -0.91 -3.38 -14.04
CA ILE A 140 0.51 -3.75 -14.13
C ILE A 140 0.88 -4.02 -15.58
N PHE A 141 0.06 -4.76 -16.31
CA PHE A 141 0.28 -5.06 -17.73
C PHE A 141 0.40 -3.79 -18.58
N GLY A 142 -0.56 -2.87 -18.43
CA GLY A 142 -0.58 -1.64 -19.22
C GLY A 142 0.70 -0.83 -19.04
N ALA A 143 1.14 -0.68 -17.82
CA ALA A 143 2.29 0.12 -17.48
C ALA A 143 3.62 -0.50 -17.92
N VAL A 144 3.79 -1.79 -17.70
CA VAL A 144 4.99 -2.54 -18.06
C VAL A 144 5.13 -2.62 -19.59
N ARG A 145 4.00 -2.85 -20.30
CA ARG A 145 3.95 -2.86 -21.77
C ARG A 145 4.33 -1.50 -22.38
N GLN A 146 3.91 -0.39 -21.79
CA GLN A 146 4.30 0.95 -22.26
C GLN A 146 5.82 1.19 -22.22
N LYS A 147 6.55 0.42 -21.43
CA LYS A 147 8.01 0.43 -21.33
C LYS A 147 8.69 -0.64 -22.19
N GLY A 148 7.93 -1.31 -23.06
CA GLY A 148 8.48 -2.35 -23.94
C GLY A 148 8.82 -3.67 -23.21
N ILE A 149 8.38 -3.83 -21.96
CA ILE A 149 8.61 -5.05 -21.19
C ILE A 149 7.44 -5.99 -21.40
N SER A 150 7.71 -7.20 -21.93
CA SER A 150 6.71 -8.24 -22.11
C SER A 150 6.66 -9.15 -20.89
N ILE A 151 5.49 -9.20 -20.26
CA ILE A 151 5.16 -10.17 -19.19
C ILE A 151 4.01 -11.10 -19.62
N GLU A 152 3.70 -11.11 -20.90
CA GLU A 152 2.55 -11.84 -21.47
C GLU A 152 2.70 -13.37 -21.36
N GLN A 153 3.94 -13.83 -21.22
CA GLN A 153 4.22 -15.25 -20.99
C GLN A 153 3.71 -15.74 -19.63
N TYR A 154 3.55 -14.83 -18.65
CA TYR A 154 3.07 -15.20 -17.33
C TYR A 154 1.59 -14.82 -17.19
N ARG A 155 0.74 -15.83 -17.12
CA ARG A 155 -0.72 -15.64 -16.98
C ARG A 155 -1.14 -15.50 -15.53
N CYS A 156 -0.39 -16.09 -14.63
CA CYS A 156 -0.70 -16.17 -13.21
C CYS A 156 0.58 -16.05 -12.37
N GLY A 157 0.43 -15.94 -11.05
CA GLY A 157 1.58 -15.80 -10.18
C GLY A 157 1.25 -15.94 -8.69
N LEU A 158 2.28 -15.79 -7.88
CA LEU A 158 2.16 -15.56 -6.46
C LEU A 158 2.41 -14.10 -6.14
N GLU A 159 1.68 -13.59 -5.17
CA GLU A 159 1.86 -12.26 -4.60
C GLU A 159 2.06 -12.38 -3.09
N ILE A 160 3.14 -11.78 -2.58
CA ILE A 160 3.26 -11.42 -1.18
C ILE A 160 3.10 -9.91 -1.06
N GLY A 161 2.20 -9.49 -0.19
CA GLY A 161 1.97 -8.09 0.08
C GLY A 161 2.22 -7.77 1.54
N VAL A 162 2.88 -6.66 1.78
CA VAL A 162 3.03 -6.05 3.11
C VAL A 162 2.49 -4.64 3.06
N GLY A 163 1.81 -4.21 4.12
CA GLY A 163 1.28 -2.86 4.16
C GLY A 163 0.93 -2.40 5.56
N ARG A 164 0.84 -1.10 5.71
CA ARG A 164 0.34 -0.49 6.95
C ARG A 164 -0.24 0.90 6.72
N LEU A 165 -1.03 1.35 7.66
CA LEU A 165 -1.32 2.76 7.84
C LEU A 165 -0.11 3.43 8.49
N ILE A 166 0.40 4.49 7.86
CA ILE A 166 1.45 5.35 8.45
C ILE A 166 0.80 6.25 9.48
N ASP A 167 -0.31 6.87 9.08
CA ASP A 167 -1.21 7.64 9.92
C ASP A 167 -2.65 7.53 9.39
N ARG A 168 -3.60 8.31 9.94
CA ARG A 168 -5.01 8.27 9.53
C ARG A 168 -5.29 8.72 8.09
N TYR A 169 -4.29 9.29 7.40
CA TYR A 169 -4.43 9.80 6.02
C TYR A 169 -3.52 9.12 5.02
N HIS A 170 -2.50 8.40 5.48
CA HIS A 170 -1.47 7.84 4.63
C HIS A 170 -1.33 6.33 4.84
N ARG A 171 -1.29 5.61 3.74
CA ARG A 171 -1.11 4.17 3.71
C ARG A 171 -0.12 3.78 2.62
N ILE A 172 0.67 2.76 2.89
CA ILE A 172 1.60 2.18 1.94
C ILE A 172 1.36 0.68 1.82
N TYR A 173 1.46 0.18 0.60
CA TYR A 173 1.49 -1.25 0.27
C TYR A 173 2.71 -1.54 -0.57
N ILE A 174 3.37 -2.63 -0.26
CA ILE A 174 4.50 -3.15 -1.02
C ILE A 174 4.14 -4.57 -1.40
N ARG A 175 4.12 -4.84 -2.70
CA ARG A 175 3.74 -6.14 -3.25
C ARG A 175 4.90 -6.68 -4.06
N TYR A 176 5.27 -7.89 -3.80
CA TYR A 176 6.20 -8.65 -4.60
C TYR A 176 5.41 -9.73 -5.34
N ILE A 177 5.51 -9.72 -6.65
CA ILE A 177 4.76 -10.61 -7.53
C ILE A 177 5.74 -11.41 -8.35
N GLN A 178 5.57 -12.72 -8.36
CA GLN A 178 6.33 -13.63 -9.21
C GLN A 178 5.39 -14.34 -10.16
N GLY A 179 5.64 -14.18 -11.45
CA GLY A 179 4.92 -14.90 -12.49
C GLY A 179 5.32 -16.38 -12.54
N VAL A 180 4.38 -17.23 -12.83
CA VAL A 180 4.61 -18.67 -13.06
C VAL A 180 3.98 -19.11 -14.38
N ASN A 181 4.61 -20.10 -15.02
CA ASN A 181 4.12 -20.62 -16.29
C ASN A 181 2.94 -21.60 -16.11
N GLU A 182 2.94 -22.32 -15.00
CA GLU A 182 1.95 -23.38 -14.71
C GLU A 182 0.99 -22.92 -13.61
N CYS A 183 -0.12 -22.34 -14.04
CA CYS A 183 -1.13 -21.80 -13.09
C CYS A 183 -1.78 -22.89 -12.23
N GLN A 184 -1.80 -24.12 -12.71
CA GLN A 184 -2.38 -25.25 -11.98
C GLN A 184 -1.53 -25.69 -10.78
N ALA A 185 -0.22 -25.37 -10.80
CA ALA A 185 0.67 -25.64 -9.67
C ALA A 185 0.51 -24.64 -8.51
N LEU A 186 -0.19 -23.53 -8.74
CA LEU A 186 -0.41 -22.54 -7.69
C LEU A 186 -1.34 -23.08 -6.61
N PRO A 187 -1.02 -22.84 -5.32
CA PRO A 187 -1.94 -23.10 -4.23
C PRO A 187 -3.24 -22.32 -4.42
N GLN A 188 -4.36 -22.96 -4.13
CA GLN A 188 -5.65 -22.24 -4.13
C GLN A 188 -5.78 -21.41 -2.85
N ASN A 189 -6.28 -20.20 -3.00
CA ASN A 189 -6.57 -19.34 -1.84
C ASN A 189 -7.61 -20.01 -0.93
N GLY A 190 -7.28 -20.12 0.36
CA GLY A 190 -8.16 -20.75 1.36
C GLY A 190 -8.12 -22.27 1.40
N SER A 191 -7.29 -22.94 0.59
CA SER A 191 -7.13 -24.40 0.64
C SER A 191 -6.13 -24.86 1.70
N VAL A 192 -6.23 -26.12 2.08
CA VAL A 192 -5.19 -26.79 2.86
C VAL A 192 -4.00 -27.07 1.94
N LEU A 193 -2.81 -26.67 2.37
CA LEU A 193 -1.60 -26.78 1.59
C LEU A 193 -0.92 -28.13 1.75
N SER A 194 -0.37 -28.68 0.69
CA SER A 194 0.56 -29.80 0.75
C SER A 194 1.95 -29.35 1.26
N ASP A 195 2.78 -30.30 1.71
CA ASP A 195 4.14 -30.01 2.15
C ASP A 195 5.00 -29.36 1.05
N GLU A 196 4.79 -29.75 -0.21
CA GLU A 196 5.45 -29.17 -1.37
C GLU A 196 5.02 -27.72 -1.58
N GLN A 197 3.73 -27.44 -1.48
CA GLN A 197 3.20 -26.07 -1.56
C GLN A 197 3.70 -25.19 -0.42
N ILE A 198 3.82 -25.72 0.79
CA ILE A 198 4.39 -25.01 1.95
C ILE A 198 5.86 -24.66 1.68
N ARG A 199 6.65 -25.58 1.14
CA ARG A 199 8.05 -25.30 0.77
C ARG A 199 8.13 -24.21 -0.29
N PHE A 200 7.34 -24.33 -1.35
CA PHE A 200 7.28 -23.35 -2.42
C PHE A 200 6.93 -21.94 -1.91
N ILE A 201 5.92 -21.83 -1.04
CA ILE A 201 5.53 -20.54 -0.41
C ILE A 201 6.66 -19.99 0.46
N ARG A 202 7.38 -20.83 1.19
CA ARG A 202 8.51 -20.40 2.02
C ARG A 202 9.67 -19.89 1.17
N GLU A 203 10.01 -20.56 0.09
CA GLU A 203 11.02 -20.10 -0.86
C GLU A 203 10.63 -18.76 -1.50
N PHE A 204 9.37 -18.61 -1.86
CA PHE A 204 8.84 -17.34 -2.36
C PHE A 204 8.91 -16.21 -1.33
N ALA A 205 8.61 -16.50 -0.06
CA ALA A 205 8.74 -15.52 1.02
C ALA A 205 10.21 -15.10 1.26
N ASN A 206 11.16 -16.04 1.17
CA ASN A 206 12.58 -15.73 1.25
C ASN A 206 13.01 -14.81 0.10
N GLN A 207 12.52 -15.06 -1.12
CA GLN A 207 12.80 -14.18 -2.27
C GLN A 207 12.25 -12.76 -2.07
N PHE A 208 11.13 -12.59 -1.37
CA PHE A 208 10.67 -11.25 -0.99
C PHE A 208 11.71 -10.55 -0.13
N ASP A 209 12.20 -11.20 0.93
CA ASP A 209 13.18 -10.62 1.88
C ASP A 209 14.55 -10.37 1.20
N GLU A 210 14.92 -11.14 0.17
CA GLU A 210 16.13 -10.92 -0.64
C GLU A 210 16.00 -9.71 -1.59
N ASN A 211 14.81 -9.47 -2.13
CA ASN A 211 14.58 -8.44 -3.14
C ASN A 211 14.10 -7.11 -2.57
N ILE A 212 13.61 -7.09 -1.33
CA ILE A 212 12.99 -5.92 -0.72
C ILE A 212 13.45 -5.77 0.73
N THR A 213 14.01 -4.61 1.03
CA THR A 213 14.27 -4.20 2.41
C THR A 213 13.39 -3.02 2.75
N ILE A 214 12.65 -3.11 3.84
CA ILE A 214 11.77 -2.06 4.32
C ILE A 214 12.36 -1.50 5.61
N SER A 215 12.46 -0.18 5.72
CA SER A 215 12.76 0.53 6.96
C SER A 215 11.65 1.53 7.28
N ASP A 216 11.34 1.69 8.56
CA ASP A 216 10.23 2.50 9.05
C ASP A 216 10.67 3.33 10.26
N GLN A 217 11.03 4.57 9.99
CA GLN A 217 11.54 5.51 11.01
C GLN A 217 10.43 6.27 11.75
N SER A 218 9.16 5.87 11.64
CA SER A 218 8.03 6.55 12.29
C SER A 218 8.03 6.49 13.82
N GLY A 219 9.04 5.89 14.44
CA GLY A 219 9.19 5.72 15.89
C GLY A 219 10.29 6.55 16.57
N GLY A 220 11.01 7.37 15.81
CA GLY A 220 12.14 8.14 16.33
C GLY A 220 11.75 9.60 16.58
N THR A 221 10.93 9.86 17.61
CA THR A 221 10.84 11.15 18.34
C THR A 221 10.43 10.86 19.77
#